data_1ca6cd8952091a6aea2a0134067ad7eb
#
_entry.id   1ca6cd8952091a6aea2a0134067ad7eb
#
_cell.length_a   1.000
_cell.length_b   1.000
_cell.length_c   1.000
_cell.angle_alpha   90.00
_cell.angle_beta   90.00
_cell.angle_gamma   90.00
#
_symmetry.space_group_name_H-M   'P 1'
#
loop_
_entity.id
_entity.type
_entity.pdbx_description
1 polymer ?
#
loop_
_entity_poly.entity_id
_entity_poly.type
_entity_poly.pdbx_seq_one_letter_code
_entity_poly.pdbx_strand_id
1 'polypeptide(L)'
;MADIGIVGENEYVEKGQEAKLIKRLGFSKCRLSLAIPKDEEYKGAEWFEGKTIATSYPAILRSFLEERGVKADIHVISGSVEIAPGIGLADAIFDIVSSGSTLVSNQLREVEVVLPCEALLIANNNLSKEKLEILDELLFRFEAIQVAEGKKYVLLNAPKEKLDEIIEVLPGMKSPTITPLANDEWVSVQSVIAEKHFWETVSYTHLRAHETEADL
;
A
#
# COMPACT_ATOMS: atom_id res chain seq x y z
N MET A 1 -17.26 -24.18 3.53
CA MET A 1 -16.75 -23.09 4.37
C MET A 1 -15.25 -22.99 4.12
N ALA A 2 -14.70 -21.81 3.87
CA ALA A 2 -13.27 -21.65 3.61
C ALA A 2 -12.48 -21.66 4.94
N ASP A 3 -11.25 -22.15 4.92
CA ASP A 3 -10.35 -22.17 6.08
C ASP A 3 -9.64 -20.83 6.27
N ILE A 4 -9.16 -20.24 5.17
CA ILE A 4 -8.52 -18.94 5.11
C ILE A 4 -9.04 -18.15 3.92
N GLY A 5 -8.88 -16.84 3.94
CA GLY A 5 -9.22 -15.95 2.84
C GLY A 5 -8.40 -14.68 2.84
N ILE A 6 -8.25 -14.08 1.66
CA ILE A 6 -7.72 -12.73 1.52
C ILE A 6 -8.89 -11.82 1.12
N VAL A 7 -9.13 -10.78 1.90
CA VAL A 7 -10.25 -9.84 1.72
C VAL A 7 -9.76 -8.40 1.89
N GLY A 8 -10.48 -7.45 1.30
CA GLY A 8 -10.27 -6.05 1.61
C GLY A 8 -10.74 -5.71 3.03
N GLU A 9 -10.02 -4.85 3.72
CA GLU A 9 -10.37 -4.40 5.08
C GLU A 9 -11.76 -3.75 5.12
N ASN A 10 -12.14 -3.03 4.06
CA ASN A 10 -13.49 -2.49 3.89
C ASN A 10 -14.59 -3.56 4.02
N GLU A 11 -14.45 -4.70 3.32
CA GLU A 11 -15.41 -5.81 3.40
C GLU A 11 -15.38 -6.49 4.77
N TYR A 12 -14.19 -6.67 5.34
CA TYR A 12 -14.04 -7.28 6.65
C TYR A 12 -14.74 -6.48 7.75
N VAL A 13 -14.59 -5.16 7.74
CA VAL A 13 -15.21 -4.25 8.70
C VAL A 13 -16.71 -4.14 8.44
N GLU A 14 -17.15 -3.98 7.18
CA GLU A 14 -18.55 -3.87 6.80
C GLU A 14 -19.35 -5.11 7.22
N LYS A 15 -18.74 -6.31 7.17
CA LYS A 15 -19.35 -7.58 7.55
C LYS A 15 -19.24 -7.93 9.05
N GLY A 16 -18.83 -6.96 9.88
CA GLY A 16 -18.81 -7.13 11.34
C GLY A 16 -17.64 -7.93 11.89
N GLN A 17 -16.58 -8.15 11.12
CA GLN A 17 -15.33 -8.78 11.58
C GLN A 17 -15.50 -10.20 12.16
N GLU A 18 -16.41 -11.00 11.59
CA GLU A 18 -16.76 -12.33 12.12
C GLU A 18 -15.62 -13.36 12.03
N ALA A 19 -14.71 -13.22 11.05
CA ALA A 19 -13.56 -14.10 10.89
C ALA A 19 -12.37 -13.61 11.74
N LYS A 20 -11.45 -14.50 12.04
CA LYS A 20 -10.22 -14.14 12.76
C LYS A 20 -9.26 -13.39 11.83
N LEU A 21 -8.92 -12.16 12.17
CA LEU A 21 -7.83 -11.44 11.51
C LEU A 21 -6.49 -12.08 11.85
N ILE A 22 -5.75 -12.51 10.84
CA ILE A 22 -4.43 -13.14 10.99
C ILE A 22 -3.32 -12.12 10.73
N LYS A 23 -3.38 -11.43 9.57
CA LYS A 23 -2.32 -10.50 9.17
C LYS A 23 -2.84 -9.43 8.21
N ARG A 24 -2.31 -8.22 8.36
CA ARG A 24 -2.37 -7.16 7.35
C ARG A 24 -1.28 -7.40 6.32
N LEU A 25 -1.64 -7.41 5.03
CA LEU A 25 -0.74 -7.86 3.97
C LEU A 25 0.07 -6.74 3.32
N GLY A 26 -0.25 -5.48 3.60
CA GLY A 26 0.51 -4.30 3.15
C GLY A 26 0.33 -3.91 1.68
N PHE A 27 -0.52 -4.62 0.92
CA PHE A 27 -0.80 -4.33 -0.48
C PHE A 27 -2.29 -4.01 -0.72
N SER A 28 -2.67 -3.67 -1.95
CA SER A 28 -4.03 -3.21 -2.32
C SER A 28 -4.53 -2.07 -1.43
N LYS A 29 -3.65 -1.14 -1.12
CA LYS A 29 -3.97 0.01 -0.28
C LYS A 29 -4.99 0.90 -0.97
N CYS A 30 -6.07 1.17 -0.26
CA CYS A 30 -7.12 2.09 -0.65
C CYS A 30 -7.69 2.76 0.61
N ARG A 31 -8.76 3.49 0.47
CA ARG A 31 -9.46 4.10 1.60
C ARG A 31 -10.95 4.20 1.30
N LEU A 32 -11.77 4.08 2.31
CA LEU A 32 -13.18 4.46 2.25
C LEU A 32 -13.29 5.94 2.60
N SER A 33 -13.88 6.70 1.69
CA SER A 33 -13.94 8.15 1.80
C SER A 33 -15.31 8.69 1.44
N LEU A 34 -15.66 9.80 2.05
CA LEU A 34 -16.77 10.64 1.65
C LEU A 34 -16.32 11.59 0.53
N ALA A 35 -17.13 11.68 -0.52
CA ALA A 35 -16.92 12.60 -1.62
C ALA A 35 -18.22 13.32 -1.98
N ILE A 36 -18.07 14.59 -2.38
CA ILE A 36 -19.18 15.49 -2.73
C ILE A 36 -18.94 16.09 -4.12
N PRO A 37 -19.95 16.70 -4.77
CA PRO A 37 -19.76 17.48 -5.98
C PRO A 37 -18.64 18.52 -5.80
N LYS A 38 -17.76 18.67 -6.80
CA LYS A 38 -16.57 19.53 -6.69
C LYS A 38 -16.90 21.00 -6.43
N ASP A 39 -18.08 21.45 -6.89
CA ASP A 39 -18.52 22.86 -6.82
C ASP A 39 -19.16 23.18 -5.45
N GLU A 40 -19.40 22.18 -4.60
CA GLU A 40 -19.94 22.35 -3.25
C GLU A 40 -18.83 22.77 -2.27
N GLU A 41 -19.14 23.69 -1.34
CA GLU A 41 -18.22 24.07 -0.26
C GLU A 41 -18.35 23.11 0.92
N TYR A 42 -17.24 22.51 1.35
CA TYR A 42 -17.18 21.62 2.50
C TYR A 42 -16.48 22.30 3.68
N LYS A 43 -17.15 22.34 4.83
CA LYS A 43 -16.63 22.96 6.07
C LYS A 43 -16.53 22.00 7.26
N GLY A 44 -16.93 20.74 7.06
CA GLY A 44 -16.93 19.72 8.11
C GLY A 44 -18.09 18.74 7.97
N ALA A 45 -18.14 17.76 8.86
CA ALA A 45 -19.11 16.67 8.79
C ALA A 45 -20.58 17.14 8.86
N GLU A 46 -20.85 18.30 9.43
CA GLU A 46 -22.19 18.92 9.49
C GLU A 46 -22.77 19.20 8.09
N TRP A 47 -21.92 19.24 7.05
CA TRP A 47 -22.36 19.39 5.67
C TRP A 47 -23.31 18.26 5.25
N PHE A 48 -23.15 17.07 5.84
CA PHE A 48 -23.98 15.89 5.55
C PHE A 48 -25.32 15.87 6.27
N GLU A 49 -25.59 16.78 7.20
CA GLU A 49 -26.86 16.81 7.96
C GLU A 49 -28.08 16.93 7.03
N GLY A 50 -29.00 15.97 7.11
CA GLY A 50 -30.21 15.91 6.29
C GLY A 50 -30.00 15.59 4.80
N LYS A 51 -28.76 15.24 4.39
CA LYS A 51 -28.42 14.88 3.01
C LYS A 51 -28.51 13.38 2.78
N THR A 52 -28.61 13.00 1.51
CA THR A 52 -28.60 11.59 1.07
C THR A 52 -27.18 11.20 0.64
N ILE A 53 -26.64 10.10 1.21
CA ILE A 53 -25.32 9.58 0.87
C ILE A 53 -25.47 8.19 0.25
N ALA A 54 -25.03 8.04 -1.00
CA ALA A 54 -25.02 6.74 -1.67
C ALA A 54 -23.76 5.93 -1.27
N THR A 55 -23.94 4.64 -0.99
CA THR A 55 -22.82 3.78 -0.58
C THR A 55 -23.08 2.29 -0.79
N SER A 56 -22.00 1.50 -0.95
CA SER A 56 -22.00 0.04 -0.80
C SER A 56 -21.57 -0.41 0.61
N TYR A 57 -21.24 0.53 1.51
CA TYR A 57 -20.71 0.28 2.87
C TYR A 57 -21.54 0.98 3.95
N PRO A 58 -22.83 0.60 4.09
CA PRO A 58 -23.76 1.30 4.98
C PRO A 58 -23.43 1.14 6.48
N ALA A 59 -22.82 0.03 6.91
CA ALA A 59 -22.52 -0.15 8.33
C ALA A 59 -21.38 0.75 8.79
N ILE A 60 -20.30 0.84 8.00
CA ILE A 60 -19.17 1.72 8.28
C ILE A 60 -19.61 3.19 8.26
N LEU A 61 -20.37 3.59 7.24
CA LEU A 61 -20.88 4.96 7.12
C LEU A 61 -21.77 5.33 8.32
N ARG A 62 -22.66 4.43 8.74
CA ARG A 62 -23.53 4.67 9.89
C ARG A 62 -22.74 4.93 11.16
N SER A 63 -21.74 4.09 11.45
CA SER A 63 -20.88 4.27 12.62
C SER A 63 -20.14 5.62 12.59
N PHE A 64 -19.63 6.01 11.44
CA PHE A 64 -18.95 7.30 11.26
C PHE A 64 -19.89 8.49 11.53
N LEU A 65 -21.11 8.46 10.97
CA LEU A 65 -22.10 9.52 11.16
C LEU A 65 -22.58 9.61 12.62
N GLU A 66 -22.80 8.47 13.27
CA GLU A 66 -23.17 8.40 14.70
C GLU A 66 -22.08 8.99 15.60
N GLU A 67 -20.80 8.66 15.35
CA GLU A 67 -19.67 9.22 16.10
C GLU A 67 -19.55 10.74 15.97
N ARG A 68 -19.97 11.30 14.82
CA ARG A 68 -19.94 12.74 14.54
C ARG A 68 -21.25 13.44 14.95
N GLY A 69 -22.27 12.69 15.37
CA GLY A 69 -23.59 13.23 15.73
C GLY A 69 -24.37 13.80 14.55
N VAL A 70 -24.07 13.34 13.32
CA VAL A 70 -24.68 13.79 12.07
C VAL A 70 -25.78 12.82 11.63
N LYS A 71 -26.92 13.34 11.20
CA LYS A 71 -28.04 12.55 10.65
C LYS A 71 -28.13 12.76 9.16
N ALA A 72 -27.87 11.69 8.39
CA ALA A 72 -27.98 11.66 6.96
C ALA A 72 -28.75 10.42 6.51
N ASP A 73 -29.39 10.49 5.35
CA ASP A 73 -30.07 9.35 4.73
C ASP A 73 -29.04 8.49 3.97
N ILE A 74 -28.97 7.22 4.31
CA ILE A 74 -28.05 6.26 3.68
C ILE A 74 -28.77 5.51 2.56
N HIS A 75 -28.38 5.79 1.31
CA HIS A 75 -28.91 5.11 0.14
C HIS A 75 -27.97 3.99 -0.29
N VAL A 76 -28.37 2.73 -0.02
CA VAL A 76 -27.53 1.56 -0.30
C VAL A 76 -27.67 1.18 -1.76
N ILE A 77 -26.53 1.19 -2.49
CA ILE A 77 -26.46 0.75 -3.89
C ILE A 77 -25.28 -0.21 -4.07
N SER A 78 -25.38 -1.11 -5.04
CA SER A 78 -24.36 -2.09 -5.34
C SER A 78 -23.64 -1.72 -6.61
N GLY A 79 -22.45 -1.13 -6.47
CA GLY A 79 -21.60 -0.67 -7.58
C GLY A 79 -22.06 0.63 -8.22
N SER A 80 -21.15 1.26 -8.97
CA SER A 80 -21.36 2.55 -9.65
C SER A 80 -21.86 3.68 -8.75
N VAL A 81 -21.39 3.68 -7.51
CA VAL A 81 -21.78 4.65 -6.47
C VAL A 81 -21.44 6.08 -6.92
N GLU A 82 -20.34 6.25 -7.63
CA GLU A 82 -19.82 7.53 -8.10
C GLU A 82 -20.73 8.30 -9.06
N ILE A 83 -21.66 7.63 -9.72
CA ILE A 83 -22.59 8.31 -10.62
C ILE A 83 -23.84 8.86 -9.92
N ALA A 84 -24.11 8.42 -8.69
CA ALA A 84 -25.35 8.76 -7.97
C ALA A 84 -25.61 10.28 -7.84
N PRO A 85 -24.61 11.14 -7.51
CA PRO A 85 -24.84 12.58 -7.45
C PRO A 85 -25.15 13.18 -8.82
N GLY A 86 -24.45 12.73 -9.87
CA GLY A 86 -24.63 13.25 -11.24
C GLY A 86 -26.03 13.02 -11.80
N ILE A 87 -26.76 12.02 -11.34
CA ILE A 87 -28.12 11.70 -11.75
C ILE A 87 -29.19 12.14 -10.73
N GLY A 88 -28.76 12.85 -9.67
CA GLY A 88 -29.67 13.35 -8.63
C GLY A 88 -30.22 12.29 -7.67
N LEU A 89 -29.56 11.15 -7.56
CA LEU A 89 -29.95 10.06 -6.64
C LEU A 89 -29.42 10.28 -5.22
N ALA A 90 -28.35 11.00 -5.05
CA ALA A 90 -27.76 11.34 -3.77
C ALA A 90 -27.02 12.69 -3.83
N ASP A 91 -26.80 13.32 -2.67
CA ASP A 91 -26.02 14.55 -2.54
C ASP A 91 -24.52 14.28 -2.45
N ALA A 92 -24.16 13.10 -1.92
CA ALA A 92 -22.80 12.68 -1.68
C ALA A 92 -22.64 11.17 -1.88
N ILE A 93 -21.39 10.71 -1.88
CA ILE A 93 -21.06 9.29 -1.88
C ILE A 93 -20.11 8.94 -0.75
N PHE A 94 -20.17 7.67 -0.34
CA PHE A 94 -19.18 7.04 0.52
C PHE A 94 -18.73 5.74 -0.15
N ASP A 95 -17.50 5.72 -0.65
CA ASP A 95 -17.02 4.59 -1.45
C ASP A 95 -15.49 4.44 -1.37
N ILE A 96 -14.98 3.36 -1.99
CA ILE A 96 -13.56 3.09 -2.11
C ILE A 96 -12.88 4.10 -3.02
N VAL A 97 -11.82 4.70 -2.51
CA VAL A 97 -10.93 5.58 -3.27
C VAL A 97 -9.52 5.00 -3.27
N SER A 98 -8.95 4.78 -4.45
CA SER A 98 -7.54 4.42 -4.64
C SER A 98 -6.76 5.63 -5.16
N SER A 99 -6.76 5.87 -6.47
CA SER A 99 -6.13 7.05 -7.07
C SER A 99 -6.99 8.31 -7.05
N GLY A 100 -8.30 8.16 -6.89
CA GLY A 100 -9.28 9.26 -6.99
C GLY A 100 -9.67 9.66 -8.41
N SER A 101 -9.13 9.00 -9.44
CA SER A 101 -9.42 9.33 -10.85
C SER A 101 -10.92 9.19 -11.19
N THR A 102 -11.59 8.17 -10.66
CA THR A 102 -13.03 7.94 -10.84
C THR A 102 -13.86 9.09 -10.25
N LEU A 103 -13.48 9.63 -9.10
CA LEU A 103 -14.15 10.79 -8.50
C LEU A 103 -14.04 12.01 -9.42
N VAL A 104 -12.84 12.31 -9.89
CA VAL A 104 -12.59 13.45 -10.81
C VAL A 104 -13.41 13.33 -12.09
N SER A 105 -13.47 12.12 -12.68
CA SER A 105 -14.27 11.87 -13.90
C SER A 105 -15.77 12.10 -13.70
N ASN A 106 -16.26 11.91 -12.48
CA ASN A 106 -17.67 12.13 -12.11
C ASN A 106 -17.92 13.49 -11.44
N GLN A 107 -16.98 14.44 -11.57
CA GLN A 107 -17.07 15.79 -11.00
C GLN A 107 -17.24 15.79 -9.46
N LEU A 108 -16.64 14.82 -8.82
CA LEU A 108 -16.62 14.68 -7.36
C LEU A 108 -15.23 15.03 -6.81
N ARG A 109 -15.19 15.42 -5.55
CA ARG A 109 -13.96 15.57 -4.76
C ARG A 109 -14.08 14.86 -3.43
N GLU A 110 -13.01 14.22 -3.03
CA GLU A 110 -12.86 13.61 -1.73
C GLU A 110 -12.77 14.70 -0.64
N VAL A 111 -13.51 14.52 0.45
CA VAL A 111 -13.57 15.51 1.56
C VAL A 111 -13.21 14.91 2.91
N GLU A 112 -13.50 13.64 3.15
CA GLU A 112 -13.18 12.95 4.41
C GLU A 112 -12.69 11.53 4.14
N VAL A 113 -11.54 11.15 4.70
CA VAL A 113 -11.08 9.77 4.75
C VAL A 113 -11.59 9.14 6.04
N VAL A 114 -12.46 8.14 5.91
CA VAL A 114 -13.08 7.48 7.06
C VAL A 114 -12.29 6.25 7.50
N LEU A 115 -11.86 5.43 6.55
CA LEU A 115 -11.15 4.18 6.86
C LEU A 115 -10.05 3.93 5.83
N PRO A 116 -8.75 4.03 6.20
CA PRO A 116 -7.68 3.48 5.39
C PRO A 116 -7.79 1.95 5.36
N CYS A 117 -7.67 1.36 4.17
CA CYS A 117 -7.87 -0.06 3.94
C CYS A 117 -6.69 -0.69 3.22
N GLU A 118 -6.46 -1.96 3.50
CA GLU A 118 -5.52 -2.81 2.79
C GLU A 118 -6.05 -4.25 2.69
N ALA A 119 -5.32 -5.12 2.00
CA ALA A 119 -5.66 -6.54 1.96
C ALA A 119 -5.36 -7.19 3.33
N LEU A 120 -6.32 -7.98 3.81
CA LEU A 120 -6.22 -8.73 5.07
C LEU A 120 -6.20 -10.22 4.79
N LEU A 121 -5.35 -10.96 5.49
CA LEU A 121 -5.46 -12.41 5.63
C LEU A 121 -6.33 -12.71 6.84
N ILE A 122 -7.45 -13.39 6.58
CA ILE A 122 -8.39 -13.82 7.61
C ILE A 122 -8.48 -15.35 7.65
N ALA A 123 -8.90 -15.89 8.75
CA ALA A 123 -9.06 -17.31 8.94
C ALA A 123 -10.37 -17.66 9.67
N ASN A 124 -10.82 -18.89 9.48
CA ASN A 124 -11.89 -19.46 10.26
C ASN A 124 -11.46 -19.53 11.74
N ASN A 125 -12.40 -19.23 12.65
CA ASN A 125 -12.14 -19.24 14.09
C ASN A 125 -11.79 -20.63 14.64
N ASN A 126 -12.13 -21.71 13.92
CA ASN A 126 -12.00 -23.10 14.35
C ASN A 126 -11.08 -23.90 13.43
N LEU A 127 -9.85 -23.43 13.19
CA LEU A 127 -8.86 -24.19 12.44
C LEU A 127 -8.29 -25.34 13.29
N SER A 128 -8.07 -26.52 12.68
CA SER A 128 -7.35 -27.62 13.30
C SER A 128 -5.88 -27.27 13.48
N LYS A 129 -5.19 -28.01 14.37
CA LYS A 129 -3.76 -27.81 14.62
C LYS A 129 -2.92 -27.97 13.35
N GLU A 130 -3.21 -28.97 12.53
CA GLU A 130 -2.53 -29.22 11.25
C GLU A 130 -2.69 -28.03 10.29
N LYS A 131 -3.89 -27.42 10.22
CA LYS A 131 -4.15 -26.25 9.37
C LYS A 131 -3.46 -24.99 9.92
N LEU A 132 -3.30 -24.87 11.22
CA LEU A 132 -2.52 -23.78 11.82
C LEU A 132 -1.03 -23.90 11.46
N GLU A 133 -0.46 -25.11 11.48
CA GLU A 133 0.93 -25.34 11.04
C GLU A 133 1.15 -24.94 9.58
N ILE A 134 0.20 -25.29 8.67
CA ILE A 134 0.24 -24.88 7.28
C ILE A 134 0.12 -23.34 7.14
N LEU A 135 -0.74 -22.72 7.95
CA LEU A 135 -0.90 -21.26 7.95
C LEU A 135 0.39 -20.56 8.40
N ASP A 136 1.08 -21.08 9.40
CA ASP A 136 2.35 -20.53 9.88
C ASP A 136 3.45 -20.62 8.81
N GLU A 137 3.52 -21.75 8.06
CA GLU A 137 4.42 -21.85 6.91
C GLU A 137 4.09 -20.84 5.79
N LEU A 138 2.81 -20.61 5.52
CA LEU A 138 2.36 -19.63 4.54
C LEU A 138 2.72 -18.21 4.97
N LEU A 139 2.51 -17.87 6.24
CA LEU A 139 2.89 -16.59 6.83
C LEU A 139 4.38 -16.33 6.72
N PHE A 140 5.20 -17.33 7.02
CA PHE A 140 6.66 -17.23 6.86
C PHE A 140 7.05 -16.88 5.42
N ARG A 141 6.39 -17.49 4.42
CA ARG A 141 6.65 -17.18 2.99
C ARG A 141 6.22 -15.76 2.64
N PHE A 142 5.07 -15.30 3.14
CA PHE A 142 4.63 -13.92 2.94
C PHE A 142 5.61 -12.91 3.56
N GLU A 143 6.11 -13.19 4.75
CA GLU A 143 7.11 -12.36 5.41
C GLU A 143 8.43 -12.31 4.63
N ALA A 144 8.89 -13.44 4.11
CA ALA A 144 10.09 -13.50 3.30
C ALA A 144 9.97 -12.61 2.05
N ILE A 145 8.80 -12.64 1.36
CA ILE A 145 8.55 -11.77 0.21
C ILE A 145 8.52 -10.30 0.63
N GLN A 146 7.79 -9.95 1.71
CA GLN A 146 7.71 -8.57 2.21
C GLN A 146 9.07 -8.01 2.63
N VAL A 147 9.92 -8.84 3.24
CA VAL A 147 11.30 -8.46 3.60
C VAL A 147 12.16 -8.24 2.36
N ALA A 148 11.93 -8.97 1.26
CA ALA A 148 12.64 -8.80 0.01
C ALA A 148 12.12 -7.61 -0.82
N GLU A 149 10.86 -7.21 -0.62
CA GLU A 149 10.25 -6.09 -1.33
C GLU A 149 10.99 -4.77 -1.04
N GLY A 150 11.18 -3.97 -2.08
CA GLY A 150 11.91 -2.72 -1.98
C GLY A 150 13.42 -2.86 -1.79
N LYS A 151 13.98 -4.06 -2.02
CA LYS A 151 15.42 -4.32 -2.00
C LYS A 151 15.92 -4.67 -3.39
N LYS A 152 17.14 -4.24 -3.70
CA LYS A 152 17.85 -4.55 -4.94
C LYS A 152 19.18 -5.25 -4.60
N TYR A 153 19.44 -6.32 -5.33
CA TYR A 153 20.75 -6.94 -5.32
C TYR A 153 21.63 -6.23 -6.34
N VAL A 154 22.73 -5.65 -5.89
CA VAL A 154 23.69 -4.96 -6.73
C VAL A 154 24.95 -5.79 -6.82
N LEU A 155 25.42 -6.02 -8.05
CA LEU A 155 26.70 -6.62 -8.36
C LEU A 155 27.43 -5.65 -9.28
N LEU A 156 28.63 -5.27 -8.91
CA LEU A 156 29.50 -4.40 -9.71
C LEU A 156 30.95 -4.86 -9.63
N ASN A 157 31.74 -4.51 -10.62
CA ASN A 157 33.18 -4.67 -10.59
C ASN A 157 33.83 -3.31 -10.32
N ALA A 158 34.79 -3.28 -9.43
CA ALA A 158 35.44 -2.06 -9.00
C ALA A 158 36.98 -2.21 -8.96
N PRO A 159 37.76 -1.16 -9.29
CA PRO A 159 39.20 -1.13 -9.01
C PRO A 159 39.46 -1.27 -7.51
N LYS A 160 40.45 -2.06 -7.11
CA LYS A 160 40.80 -2.23 -5.70
C LYS A 160 41.11 -0.92 -4.99
N GLU A 161 41.70 0.02 -5.67
CA GLU A 161 42.08 1.34 -5.15
C GLU A 161 40.84 2.23 -4.82
N LYS A 162 39.70 1.98 -5.47
CA LYS A 162 38.42 2.70 -5.23
C LYS A 162 37.47 1.98 -4.27
N LEU A 163 37.91 0.84 -3.73
CA LEU A 163 36.99 -0.06 -2.97
C LEU A 163 36.43 0.61 -1.72
N ASP A 164 37.27 1.32 -0.96
CA ASP A 164 36.84 1.96 0.29
C ASP A 164 35.79 3.05 0.03
N GLU A 165 35.97 3.86 -1.02
CA GLU A 165 34.99 4.88 -1.43
C GLU A 165 33.65 4.26 -1.87
N ILE A 166 33.71 3.11 -2.58
CA ILE A 166 32.52 2.39 -3.04
C ILE A 166 31.77 1.75 -1.87
N ILE A 167 32.49 1.20 -0.89
CA ILE A 167 31.88 0.60 0.31
C ILE A 167 31.13 1.66 1.13
N GLU A 168 31.63 2.88 1.23
CA GLU A 168 30.95 3.98 1.94
C GLU A 168 29.61 4.34 1.31
N VAL A 169 29.47 4.21 -0.01
CA VAL A 169 28.25 4.52 -0.76
C VAL A 169 27.29 3.32 -0.89
N LEU A 170 27.80 2.11 -0.59
CA LEU A 170 26.98 0.90 -0.60
C LEU A 170 26.41 0.61 0.80
N PRO A 171 25.23 1.16 1.17
CA PRO A 171 24.63 0.90 2.48
C PRO A 171 24.04 -0.51 2.52
N GLY A 172 24.88 -1.53 2.43
CA GLY A 172 24.45 -2.92 2.48
C GLY A 172 23.80 -3.27 3.81
N MET A 173 23.04 -4.37 3.86
CA MET A 173 22.35 -4.82 5.10
C MET A 173 23.30 -5.06 6.28
N LYS A 174 24.57 -5.41 5.99
CA LYS A 174 25.65 -5.55 7.00
C LYS A 174 26.97 -5.03 6.42
N SER A 175 27.48 -5.72 5.39
CA SER A 175 28.67 -5.35 4.63
C SER A 175 28.57 -5.96 3.24
N PRO A 176 29.20 -5.37 2.20
CA PRO A 176 29.27 -5.98 0.88
C PRO A 176 30.13 -7.25 0.92
N THR A 177 29.83 -8.18 0.01
CA THR A 177 30.71 -9.31 -0.27
C THR A 177 31.70 -8.90 -1.35
N ILE A 178 32.99 -9.11 -1.11
CA ILE A 178 34.07 -8.74 -2.02
C ILE A 178 34.74 -10.03 -2.50
N THR A 179 34.85 -10.20 -3.83
CA THR A 179 35.48 -11.35 -4.46
C THR A 179 36.52 -10.87 -5.43
N PRO A 180 37.80 -11.33 -5.32
CA PRO A 180 38.83 -11.03 -6.30
C PRO A 180 38.44 -11.47 -7.71
N LEU A 181 38.75 -10.66 -8.71
CA LEU A 181 38.66 -11.04 -10.12
C LEU A 181 39.98 -11.70 -10.63
N ALA A 182 39.89 -12.23 -11.83
CA ALA A 182 41.06 -12.92 -12.46
C ALA A 182 42.28 -12.01 -12.65
N ASN A 183 42.06 -10.70 -12.76
CA ASN A 183 43.17 -9.72 -12.69
C ASN A 183 43.23 -9.18 -11.27
N ASP A 184 44.44 -9.02 -10.74
CA ASP A 184 44.61 -8.58 -9.36
C ASP A 184 44.28 -7.11 -9.09
N GLU A 185 43.89 -6.34 -10.09
CA GLU A 185 43.57 -4.92 -10.01
C GLU A 185 42.11 -4.63 -9.69
N TRP A 186 41.21 -5.59 -9.95
CA TRP A 186 39.77 -5.44 -9.81
C TRP A 186 39.15 -6.46 -8.86
N VAL A 187 38.05 -6.07 -8.25
CA VAL A 187 37.20 -6.92 -7.40
C VAL A 187 35.75 -6.85 -7.83
N SER A 188 35.02 -7.94 -7.60
CA SER A 188 33.56 -7.95 -7.65
C SER A 188 33.00 -7.60 -6.28
N VAL A 189 32.13 -6.61 -6.22
CA VAL A 189 31.44 -6.15 -5.02
C VAL A 189 29.96 -6.48 -5.15
N GLN A 190 29.43 -7.18 -4.17
CA GLN A 190 28.03 -7.62 -4.13
C GLN A 190 27.37 -7.13 -2.85
N SER A 191 26.18 -6.51 -2.99
CA SER A 191 25.45 -5.99 -1.84
C SER A 191 23.94 -6.01 -2.08
N VAL A 192 23.17 -6.06 -1.00
CA VAL A 192 21.71 -5.84 -1.01
C VAL A 192 21.44 -4.46 -0.45
N ILE A 193 20.82 -3.60 -1.24
CA ILE A 193 20.51 -2.22 -0.88
C ILE A 193 19.00 -1.96 -0.93
N ALA A 194 18.53 -0.96 -0.19
CA ALA A 194 17.14 -0.51 -0.33
C ALA A 194 16.95 0.21 -1.68
N GLU A 195 15.82 -0.01 -2.34
CA GLU A 195 15.51 0.56 -3.66
C GLU A 195 15.63 2.10 -3.70
N LYS A 196 15.29 2.77 -2.61
CA LYS A 196 15.42 4.23 -2.49
C LYS A 196 16.86 4.74 -2.63
N HIS A 197 17.86 3.89 -2.35
CA HIS A 197 19.28 4.21 -2.48
C HIS A 197 19.88 3.73 -3.80
N PHE A 198 19.09 3.01 -4.61
CA PHE A 198 19.59 2.36 -5.83
C PHE A 198 20.23 3.36 -6.81
N TRP A 199 19.53 4.45 -7.11
CA TRP A 199 20.02 5.43 -8.07
C TRP A 199 21.22 6.22 -7.57
N GLU A 200 21.26 6.55 -6.30
CA GLU A 200 22.42 7.19 -5.67
C GLU A 200 23.66 6.30 -5.76
N THR A 201 23.51 5.03 -5.39
CA THR A 201 24.58 4.03 -5.48
C THR A 201 25.05 3.82 -6.93
N VAL A 202 24.11 3.62 -7.88
CA VAL A 202 24.43 3.38 -9.29
C VAL A 202 25.12 4.60 -9.92
N SER A 203 24.60 5.80 -9.68
CA SER A 203 25.18 7.02 -10.21
C SER A 203 26.62 7.24 -9.71
N TYR A 204 26.84 7.04 -8.41
CA TYR A 204 28.17 7.19 -7.83
C TYR A 204 29.15 6.14 -8.37
N THR A 205 28.78 4.88 -8.39
CA THR A 205 29.65 3.78 -8.83
C THR A 205 29.91 3.83 -10.33
N HIS A 206 28.92 4.23 -11.14
CA HIS A 206 29.07 4.29 -12.59
C HIS A 206 29.87 5.51 -13.05
N LEU A 207 29.63 6.67 -12.46
CA LEU A 207 30.31 7.91 -12.86
C LEU A 207 31.70 8.02 -12.29
N ARG A 208 31.96 7.57 -11.04
CA ARG A 208 33.31 7.72 -10.42
C ARG A 208 34.22 6.51 -10.54
N ALA A 209 33.69 5.29 -10.63
CA ALA A 209 34.49 4.09 -10.83
C ALA A 209 35.04 3.95 -12.28
N HIS A 210 34.44 4.66 -13.24
CA HIS A 210 34.81 4.63 -14.66
C HIS A 210 35.36 5.96 -15.18
N GLU A 211 35.55 6.98 -14.34
CA GLU A 211 36.32 8.19 -14.71
C GLU A 211 37.81 7.79 -14.84
N THR A 212 38.20 7.44 -16.05
CA THR A 212 39.60 7.51 -16.46
C THR A 212 39.88 8.93 -16.94
N GLU A 213 41.05 9.48 -16.66
CA GLU A 213 41.50 10.85 -17.04
C GLU A 213 41.38 11.16 -18.56
N ALA A 214 40.86 10.26 -19.36
CA ALA A 214 40.73 10.38 -20.82
C ALA A 214 39.39 10.97 -21.28
N ASP A 215 38.43 11.20 -20.38
CA ASP A 215 37.05 11.66 -20.70
C ASP A 215 36.76 13.09 -20.19
N LEU A 216 37.80 13.90 -19.94
CA LEU A 216 37.71 15.33 -19.65
C LEU A 216 38.03 16.19 -20.84
#